data_56ab9ad54d3a254cfb5f775df4c34f70
#
_entry.id   56ab9ad54d3a254cfb5f775df4c34f70
#
_cell.length_a   1.000
_cell.length_b   1.000
_cell.length_c   1.000
_cell.angle_alpha   90.00
_cell.angle_beta   90.00
_cell.angle_gamma   90.00
#
_symmetry.space_group_name_H-M   'P 1'
#
loop_
_entity.id
_entity.type
_entity.pdbx_description
1 polymer ?
#
loop_
_entity_poly.entity_id
_entity_poly.type
_entity_poly.pdbx_seq_one_letter_code
_entity_poly.pdbx_strand_id
1 'polypeptide(L)'
;MRFRTLIPRQIGLLLSTILLTVASFALSADPATAATYEVKMGADTGQTAFVPETVNIKPGDTVKWVMNKIPPHNVVFEGDKVPQGNKALAKEFSHQQFAYAPGDSFKTTFPEDAPAGVYPYYCTPHRGAGMTGEVIVED
;
A
#
# COMPACT_ATOMS: atom_id res chain seq x y z
N MET A 1 -81.04 -3.53 17.36
CA MET A 1 -80.24 -3.54 16.12
C MET A 1 -78.79 -3.33 16.49
N ARG A 2 -77.94 -4.35 16.32
CA ARG A 2 -76.49 -4.25 16.59
C ARG A 2 -75.76 -4.14 15.22
N PHE A 3 -75.21 -2.99 14.93
CA PHE A 3 -74.35 -2.83 13.78
C PHE A 3 -72.95 -3.40 14.12
N ARG A 4 -72.58 -4.51 13.47
CA ARG A 4 -71.20 -5.03 13.44
C ARG A 4 -70.43 -4.31 12.36
N THR A 5 -69.53 -3.45 12.73
CA THR A 5 -68.53 -2.86 11.82
C THR A 5 -67.49 -3.91 11.50
N LEU A 6 -67.47 -4.38 10.27
CA LEU A 6 -66.39 -5.21 9.74
C LEU A 6 -65.19 -4.31 9.35
N ILE A 7 -64.14 -4.43 10.11
CA ILE A 7 -62.86 -3.79 9.79
C ILE A 7 -62.17 -4.69 8.73
N PRO A 8 -61.83 -4.20 7.57
CA PRO A 8 -61.15 -5.01 6.54
C PRO A 8 -59.71 -5.32 6.96
N ARG A 9 -59.43 -6.64 7.02
CA ARG A 9 -58.10 -7.22 7.36
C ARG A 9 -56.99 -6.99 6.33
N GLN A 10 -57.16 -6.02 5.44
CA GLN A 10 -56.25 -5.82 4.31
C GLN A 10 -55.17 -4.78 4.52
N ILE A 11 -55.12 -4.07 5.68
CA ILE A 11 -54.14 -2.99 5.89
C ILE A 11 -52.83 -3.50 6.51
N GLY A 12 -52.82 -4.73 7.05
CA GLY A 12 -51.63 -5.29 7.74
C GLY A 12 -50.58 -5.88 6.79
N LEU A 13 -50.88 -6.11 5.52
CA LEU A 13 -49.92 -6.75 4.59
C LEU A 13 -49.04 -5.80 3.80
N LEU A 14 -49.36 -4.51 3.74
CA LEU A 14 -48.61 -3.54 2.94
C LEU A 14 -47.42 -2.88 3.70
N LEU A 15 -47.40 -2.98 5.02
CA LEU A 15 -46.30 -2.43 5.85
C LEU A 15 -45.16 -3.42 6.07
N SER A 16 -45.38 -4.72 5.81
CA SER A 16 -44.35 -5.75 5.98
C SER A 16 -43.41 -5.92 4.77
N THR A 17 -43.80 -5.43 3.60
CA THR A 17 -43.00 -5.57 2.37
C THR A 17 -42.03 -4.43 2.14
N ILE A 18 -42.18 -3.29 2.84
CA ILE A 18 -41.27 -2.13 2.70
C ILE A 18 -40.03 -2.26 3.58
N LEU A 19 -40.12 -3.06 4.65
CA LEU A 19 -39.00 -3.24 5.58
C LEU A 19 -37.95 -4.29 5.13
N LEU A 20 -38.26 -5.10 4.10
CA LEU A 20 -37.36 -6.15 3.62
C LEU A 20 -36.49 -5.74 2.43
N THR A 21 -36.69 -4.58 1.84
CA THR A 21 -35.93 -4.12 0.67
C THR A 21 -34.76 -3.17 0.99
N VAL A 22 -34.61 -2.75 2.25
CA VAL A 22 -33.52 -1.83 2.66
C VAL A 22 -32.29 -2.57 3.20
N ALA A 23 -32.35 -3.88 3.41
CA ALA A 23 -31.27 -4.67 4.01
C ALA A 23 -30.31 -5.31 3.00
N SER A 24 -30.40 -5.02 1.70
CA SER A 24 -29.59 -5.69 0.67
C SER A 24 -28.56 -4.81 -0.03
N PHE A 25 -28.31 -3.60 0.46
CA PHE A 25 -27.08 -2.87 0.15
C PHE A 25 -26.03 -3.13 1.24
N ALA A 26 -25.70 -4.41 1.46
CA ALA A 26 -24.41 -4.73 2.00
C ALA A 26 -23.41 -4.27 0.93
N LEU A 27 -22.70 -3.16 1.20
CA LEU A 27 -21.53 -2.76 0.44
C LEU A 27 -20.59 -3.97 0.42
N SER A 28 -20.54 -4.66 -0.69
CA SER A 28 -19.41 -5.52 -1.03
C SER A 28 -18.27 -4.56 -1.30
N ALA A 29 -17.56 -4.11 -0.24
CA ALA A 29 -16.24 -3.58 -0.40
C ALA A 29 -15.41 -4.76 -0.92
N ASP A 30 -15.12 -4.78 -2.22
CA ASP A 30 -14.11 -5.71 -2.73
C ASP A 30 -12.85 -5.48 -1.89
N PRO A 31 -12.27 -6.55 -1.30
CA PRO A 31 -11.01 -6.39 -0.59
C PRO A 31 -10.00 -5.78 -1.56
N ALA A 32 -9.44 -4.63 -1.22
CA ALA A 32 -8.42 -3.99 -2.04
C ALA A 32 -7.31 -5.03 -2.26
N THR A 33 -7.09 -5.44 -3.51
CA THR A 33 -6.06 -6.41 -3.85
C THR A 33 -4.70 -5.73 -3.65
N ALA A 34 -3.82 -6.32 -2.82
CA ALA A 34 -2.47 -5.84 -2.60
C ALA A 34 -1.71 -5.76 -3.94
N ALA A 35 -1.12 -4.59 -4.23
CA ALA A 35 -0.37 -4.35 -5.44
C ALA A 35 1.14 -4.53 -5.23
N THR A 36 1.88 -4.76 -6.31
CA THR A 36 3.34 -4.75 -6.31
C THR A 36 3.84 -3.68 -7.26
N TYR A 37 4.66 -2.78 -6.74
CA TYR A 37 5.29 -1.68 -7.47
C TYR A 37 6.77 -2.01 -7.68
N GLU A 38 7.26 -1.83 -8.91
CA GLU A 38 8.66 -2.09 -9.24
C GLU A 38 9.45 -0.79 -9.32
N VAL A 39 10.64 -0.78 -8.72
CA VAL A 39 11.63 0.30 -8.75
C VAL A 39 12.93 -0.25 -9.32
N LYS A 40 13.44 0.35 -10.38
CA LYS A 40 14.76 -0.01 -10.93
C LYS A 40 15.86 0.60 -10.05
N MET A 41 16.85 -0.18 -9.72
CA MET A 41 18.11 0.27 -9.12
C MET A 41 19.13 0.52 -10.22
N GLY A 42 19.40 1.78 -10.51
CA GLY A 42 20.11 2.27 -11.69
C GLY A 42 19.17 2.54 -12.87
N ALA A 43 19.24 3.74 -13.41
CA ALA A 43 18.43 4.15 -14.55
C ALA A 43 18.91 3.49 -15.86
N ASP A 44 18.01 3.34 -16.83
CA ASP A 44 18.34 2.80 -18.15
C ASP A 44 19.43 3.63 -18.87
N THR A 45 19.50 4.93 -18.54
CA THR A 45 20.53 5.87 -19.02
C THR A 45 21.91 5.66 -18.40
N GLY A 46 22.05 4.79 -17.38
CA GLY A 46 23.29 4.56 -16.65
C GLY A 46 23.52 5.53 -15.48
N GLN A 47 22.51 6.28 -15.06
CA GLN A 47 22.59 7.09 -13.85
C GLN A 47 22.37 6.24 -12.61
N THR A 48 23.09 6.57 -11.53
CA THR A 48 22.88 5.98 -10.19
C THR A 48 21.66 6.60 -9.55
N ALA A 49 20.48 6.09 -9.91
CA ALA A 49 19.18 6.57 -9.44
C ALA A 49 18.21 5.42 -9.21
N PHE A 50 17.25 5.59 -8.31
CA PHE A 50 16.05 4.76 -8.24
C PHE A 50 15.02 5.28 -9.25
N VAL A 51 14.38 4.39 -10.00
CA VAL A 51 13.40 4.77 -11.03
C VAL A 51 12.14 3.90 -10.92
N PRO A 52 10.98 4.46 -10.56
CA PRO A 52 10.78 5.86 -10.17
C PRO A 52 11.44 6.19 -8.83
N GLU A 53 11.73 7.47 -8.58
CA GLU A 53 12.29 7.95 -7.31
C GLU A 53 11.24 7.93 -6.18
N THR A 54 9.99 8.23 -6.50
CA THR A 54 8.86 8.22 -5.58
C THR A 54 7.82 7.19 -5.98
N VAL A 55 7.36 6.40 -5.02
CA VAL A 55 6.30 5.40 -5.20
C VAL A 55 5.20 5.63 -4.17
N ASN A 56 3.96 5.85 -4.65
CA ASN A 56 2.78 5.94 -3.79
C ASN A 56 2.14 4.57 -3.67
N ILE A 57 1.91 4.11 -2.45
CA ILE A 57 1.33 2.81 -2.14
C ILE A 57 0.25 2.91 -1.07
N LYS A 58 -0.53 1.85 -0.94
CA LYS A 58 -1.46 1.64 0.18
C LYS A 58 -0.88 0.64 1.18
N PRO A 59 -1.32 0.69 2.45
CA PRO A 59 -1.01 -0.39 3.40
C PRO A 59 -1.35 -1.76 2.80
N GLY A 60 -0.47 -2.74 3.00
CA GLY A 60 -0.59 -4.08 2.40
C GLY A 60 0.14 -4.26 1.07
N ASP A 61 0.52 -3.18 0.39
CA ASP A 61 1.23 -3.24 -0.89
C ASP A 61 2.71 -3.63 -0.73
N THR A 62 3.31 -4.05 -1.82
CA THR A 62 4.72 -4.46 -1.89
C THR A 62 5.48 -3.55 -2.83
N VAL A 63 6.69 -3.14 -2.43
CA VAL A 63 7.66 -2.53 -3.32
C VAL A 63 8.76 -3.53 -3.62
N LYS A 64 9.09 -3.68 -4.90
CA LYS A 64 10.15 -4.56 -5.42
C LYS A 64 11.22 -3.72 -6.10
N TRP A 65 12.42 -3.71 -5.54
CA TRP A 65 13.59 -3.09 -6.17
C TRP A 65 14.33 -4.11 -7.01
N VAL A 66 14.59 -3.77 -8.27
CA VAL A 66 15.25 -4.66 -9.25
C VAL A 66 16.56 -4.05 -9.69
N MET A 67 17.63 -4.83 -9.59
CA MET A 67 18.94 -4.44 -10.11
C MET A 67 18.86 -4.27 -11.63
N ASN A 68 19.25 -3.09 -12.12
CA ASN A 68 19.21 -2.76 -13.54
C ASN A 68 20.58 -2.35 -14.09
N LYS A 69 21.17 -1.27 -13.56
CA LYS A 69 22.45 -0.69 -14.06
C LYS A 69 23.36 -0.26 -12.92
N ILE A 70 24.66 -0.19 -13.20
CA ILE A 70 25.69 0.40 -12.31
C ILE A 70 25.73 -0.25 -10.92
N PRO A 71 25.95 -1.56 -10.80
CA PRO A 71 26.05 -2.25 -9.51
C PRO A 71 27.24 -1.73 -8.68
N PRO A 72 27.27 -1.98 -7.35
CA PRO A 72 26.24 -2.64 -6.56
C PRO A 72 25.20 -1.67 -6.02
N HIS A 73 24.01 -2.17 -5.72
CA HIS A 73 22.95 -1.39 -5.08
C HIS A 73 22.37 -2.11 -3.86
N ASN A 74 21.85 -1.33 -2.93
CA ASN A 74 21.02 -1.80 -1.83
C ASN A 74 19.92 -0.78 -1.52
N VAL A 75 19.07 -1.09 -0.54
CA VAL A 75 17.96 -0.25 -0.12
C VAL A 75 18.01 -0.10 1.39
N VAL A 76 18.28 1.09 1.88
CA VAL A 76 18.38 1.37 3.32
C VAL A 76 17.45 2.52 3.69
N PHE A 77 16.41 2.22 4.47
CA PHE A 77 15.47 3.23 4.96
C PHE A 77 16.10 4.08 6.06
N GLU A 78 15.83 5.39 6.01
CA GLU A 78 16.34 6.36 6.98
C GLU A 78 15.52 6.33 8.28
N GLY A 79 16.06 5.65 9.30
CA GLY A 79 15.34 5.34 10.54
C GLY A 79 14.75 6.53 11.29
N ASP A 80 15.42 7.69 11.25
CA ASP A 80 14.94 8.90 11.93
C ASP A 80 13.88 9.66 11.15
N LYS A 81 13.70 9.35 9.86
CA LYS A 81 12.82 10.07 8.92
C LYS A 81 11.57 9.31 8.53
N VAL A 82 11.49 8.01 8.83
CA VAL A 82 10.26 7.26 8.63
C VAL A 82 9.19 7.74 9.61
N PRO A 83 7.90 7.51 9.33
CA PRO A 83 6.82 7.93 10.21
C PRO A 83 7.07 7.53 11.67
N GLN A 84 6.81 8.45 12.59
CA GLN A 84 7.03 8.30 14.05
C GLN A 84 8.51 8.08 14.45
N GLY A 85 9.48 8.26 13.54
CA GLY A 85 10.89 7.97 13.80
C GLY A 85 11.14 6.50 14.18
N ASN A 86 10.38 5.57 13.64
CA ASN A 86 10.42 4.16 13.99
C ASN A 86 11.62 3.45 13.35
N LYS A 87 12.76 3.51 14.04
CA LYS A 87 14.02 2.89 13.58
C LYS A 87 13.92 1.39 13.41
N ALA A 88 13.10 0.71 14.21
CA ALA A 88 12.93 -0.73 14.12
C ALA A 88 12.23 -1.12 12.80
N LEU A 89 11.19 -0.37 12.43
CA LEU A 89 10.47 -0.55 11.17
C LEU A 89 11.38 -0.24 9.97
N ALA A 90 12.14 0.86 10.02
CA ALA A 90 13.08 1.19 8.98
C ALA A 90 14.14 0.09 8.78
N LYS A 91 14.64 -0.50 9.87
CA LYS A 91 15.58 -1.63 9.83
C LYS A 91 14.95 -2.87 9.21
N GLU A 92 13.71 -3.18 9.57
CA GLU A 92 12.97 -4.32 9.03
C GLU A 92 12.74 -4.19 7.52
N PHE A 93 12.43 -2.99 7.04
CA PHE A 93 12.21 -2.72 5.61
C PHE A 93 13.49 -2.63 4.79
N SER A 94 14.63 -2.45 5.43
CA SER A 94 15.93 -2.28 4.77
C SER A 94 16.52 -3.60 4.30
N HIS A 95 17.20 -3.54 3.14
CA HIS A 95 17.98 -4.61 2.56
C HIS A 95 19.46 -4.17 2.53
N GLN A 96 20.23 -4.60 3.53
CA GLN A 96 21.64 -4.20 3.71
C GLN A 96 22.59 -4.90 2.71
N GLN A 97 22.23 -6.10 2.25
CA GLN A 97 23.00 -6.83 1.25
C GLN A 97 22.94 -6.15 -0.10
N PHE A 98 23.97 -6.36 -0.92
CA PHE A 98 24.06 -5.76 -2.24
C PHE A 98 23.51 -6.68 -3.33
N ALA A 99 22.82 -6.05 -4.29
CA ALA A 99 22.47 -6.64 -5.58
C ALA A 99 23.57 -6.30 -6.61
N TYR A 100 24.05 -7.27 -7.36
CA TYR A 100 25.12 -7.13 -8.34
C TYR A 100 24.68 -7.46 -9.75
N ALA A 101 23.90 -8.50 -9.93
CA ALA A 101 23.51 -8.97 -11.26
C ALA A 101 22.18 -8.35 -11.69
N PRO A 102 22.05 -7.97 -12.99
CA PRO A 102 20.76 -7.53 -13.53
C PRO A 102 19.67 -8.58 -13.24
N GLY A 103 18.54 -8.11 -12.68
CA GLY A 103 17.43 -8.96 -12.28
C GLY A 103 17.46 -9.40 -10.81
N ASP A 104 18.58 -9.27 -10.10
CA ASP A 104 18.57 -9.41 -8.63
C ASP A 104 17.53 -8.46 -8.04
N SER A 105 16.81 -8.86 -7.01
CA SER A 105 15.75 -8.03 -6.46
C SER A 105 15.62 -8.15 -4.95
N PHE A 106 15.10 -7.09 -4.35
CA PHE A 106 14.63 -7.03 -2.98
C PHE A 106 13.14 -6.74 -2.97
N LYS A 107 12.42 -7.23 -1.96
CA LYS A 107 11.00 -6.94 -1.76
C LYS A 107 10.73 -6.54 -0.33
N THR A 108 9.92 -5.50 -0.15
CA THR A 108 9.37 -5.12 1.15
C THR A 108 7.86 -5.02 1.01
N THR A 109 7.13 -5.83 1.80
CA THR A 109 5.68 -5.70 1.93
C THR A 109 5.39 -4.78 3.12
N PHE A 110 4.68 -3.70 2.86
CA PHE A 110 4.23 -2.79 3.90
C PHE A 110 3.00 -3.39 4.57
N PRO A 111 3.01 -3.59 5.90
CA PRO A 111 1.88 -4.21 6.59
C PRO A 111 0.60 -3.38 6.49
N GLU A 112 -0.56 -4.02 6.70
CA GLU A 112 -1.88 -3.36 6.66
C GLU A 112 -2.01 -2.21 7.67
N ASP A 113 -1.24 -2.22 8.74
CA ASP A 113 -1.16 -1.19 9.77
C ASP A 113 0.05 -0.27 9.63
N ALA A 114 0.71 -0.27 8.46
CA ALA A 114 1.84 0.62 8.21
C ALA A 114 1.39 2.08 8.40
N PRO A 115 2.08 2.86 9.24
CA PRO A 115 1.75 4.27 9.40
C PRO A 115 1.81 5.02 8.07
N ALA A 116 0.79 5.82 7.77
CA ALA A 116 0.80 6.70 6.60
C ALA A 116 1.93 7.73 6.70
N GLY A 117 2.52 8.06 5.58
CA GLY A 117 3.59 9.05 5.50
C GLY A 117 4.73 8.66 4.55
N VAL A 118 5.82 9.41 4.64
CA VAL A 118 6.97 9.27 3.77
C VAL A 118 8.02 8.37 4.40
N TYR A 119 8.48 7.39 3.65
CA TYR A 119 9.54 6.45 4.02
C TYR A 119 10.74 6.66 3.09
N PRO A 120 11.65 7.57 3.42
CA PRO A 120 12.83 7.84 2.61
C PRO A 120 13.87 6.74 2.76
N TYR A 121 14.54 6.43 1.64
CA TYR A 121 15.61 5.43 1.59
C TYR A 121 16.74 5.88 0.66
N TYR A 122 17.88 5.21 0.75
CA TYR A 122 19.05 5.47 -0.06
C TYR A 122 19.77 4.17 -0.43
N CYS A 123 20.63 4.26 -1.43
CA CYS A 123 21.61 3.24 -1.77
C CYS A 123 22.94 3.60 -1.08
N THR A 124 23.49 2.70 -0.25
CA THR A 124 24.71 3.00 0.54
C THR A 124 25.89 3.46 -0.30
N PRO A 125 26.32 2.72 -1.36
CA PRO A 125 27.50 3.13 -2.13
C PRO A 125 27.30 4.38 -2.99
N HIS A 126 26.06 4.73 -3.31
CA HIS A 126 25.75 5.85 -4.22
C HIS A 126 25.02 7.01 -3.57
N ARG A 127 24.90 7.00 -2.23
CA ARG A 127 24.23 8.07 -1.49
C ARG A 127 24.88 9.43 -1.77
N GLY A 128 26.19 9.47 -1.81
CA GLY A 128 26.95 10.69 -2.11
C GLY A 128 26.72 11.22 -3.54
N ALA A 129 26.30 10.38 -4.46
CA ALA A 129 25.88 10.73 -5.82
C ALA A 129 24.40 11.08 -5.94
N GLY A 130 23.67 11.11 -4.82
CA GLY A 130 22.25 11.46 -4.78
C GLY A 130 21.29 10.31 -5.05
N MET A 131 21.73 9.04 -4.96
CA MET A 131 20.85 7.88 -5.15
C MET A 131 19.97 7.67 -3.92
N THR A 132 18.85 8.37 -3.91
CA THR A 132 17.81 8.35 -2.88
C THR A 132 16.44 8.09 -3.52
N GLY A 133 15.50 7.66 -2.72
CA GLY A 133 14.11 7.48 -3.11
C GLY A 133 13.18 7.53 -1.92
N GLU A 134 11.90 7.47 -2.18
CA GLU A 134 10.89 7.46 -1.12
C GLU A 134 9.69 6.60 -1.50
N VAL A 135 9.16 5.91 -0.51
CA VAL A 135 7.85 5.28 -0.57
C VAL A 135 6.89 6.14 0.24
N ILE A 136 5.76 6.50 -0.35
CA ILE A 136 4.69 7.25 0.31
C ILE A 136 3.55 6.27 0.56
N VAL A 137 3.28 5.99 1.84
CA VAL A 137 2.11 5.20 2.26
C VAL A 137 0.94 6.16 2.42
N GLU A 138 -0.07 5.97 1.60
CA GLU A 138 -1.33 6.75 1.64
C GLU A 138 -2.26 6.22 2.73
N ASP A 139 -3.19 7.10 3.19
CA ASP A 139 -4.26 6.73 4.15
C ASP A 139 -5.33 5.84 3.50
#